data_45b1f27be902f411c07e3d1f11937b1e
#
_entry.id   45b1f27be902f411c07e3d1f11937b1e
#
_cell.length_a   1.000
_cell.length_b   1.000
_cell.length_c   1.000
_cell.angle_alpha   90.00
_cell.angle_beta   90.00
_cell.angle_gamma   90.00
#
_symmetry.space_group_name_H-M   'P 1'
#
loop_
_entity.id
_entity.type
_entity.pdbx_description
1 polymer ?
#
loop_
_entity_poly.entity_id
_entity_poly.type
_entity_poly.pdbx_seq_one_letter_code
_entity_poly.pdbx_strand_id
1 'polypeptide(L)'
;FPILKAAGAPFTIYVATGLVDRTALPWWDIVGAAVARNQRITARFGERDLDLPARRVREKQAALEAIIQALADCCEDEQRRIVARIAASHGIDAAAMADDLIMDWREVRQLAADPLATIGAHTVGHYALARLDAARARREMSESRARLKEMAGIDARHFAFPYGSPRTADEREFA
;
A
#
# COMPACT_ATOMS: atom_id res chain seq x y z
N PHE A 1 -2.92 1.39 18.33
CA PHE A 1 -1.82 1.62 19.28
C PHE A 1 -2.28 1.73 20.73
N PRO A 2 -3.28 2.56 21.11
CA PRO A 2 -3.68 2.70 22.52
C PRO A 2 -4.07 1.39 23.20
N ILE A 3 -4.76 0.50 22.51
CA ILE A 3 -5.19 -0.81 23.01
C ILE A 3 -3.98 -1.70 23.31
N LEU A 4 -3.00 -1.79 22.39
CA LEU A 4 -1.78 -2.58 22.60
C LEU A 4 -0.95 -2.04 23.76
N LYS A 5 -0.83 -0.72 23.85
CA LYS A 5 -0.15 -0.06 24.96
C LYS A 5 -0.80 -0.34 26.30
N ALA A 6 -2.12 -0.23 26.40
CA ALA A 6 -2.87 -0.54 27.61
C ALA A 6 -2.74 -2.01 28.05
N ALA A 7 -2.59 -2.92 27.06
CA ALA A 7 -2.37 -4.35 27.30
C ALA A 7 -0.90 -4.72 27.58
N GLY A 8 0.04 -3.76 27.49
CA GLY A 8 1.48 -4.04 27.60
C GLY A 8 2.00 -4.96 26.48
N ALA A 9 1.31 -5.02 25.34
CA ALA A 9 1.62 -5.96 24.25
C ALA A 9 2.64 -5.37 23.28
N PRO A 10 3.84 -5.97 23.11
CA PRO A 10 4.80 -5.55 22.09
C PRO A 10 4.23 -5.75 20.68
N PHE A 11 4.59 -4.86 19.75
CA PHE A 11 4.13 -4.93 18.36
C PHE A 11 5.18 -4.39 17.40
N THR A 12 5.07 -4.82 16.14
CA THR A 12 5.90 -4.30 15.05
C THR A 12 5.02 -3.65 13.99
N ILE A 13 5.42 -2.47 13.52
CA ILE A 13 4.83 -1.79 12.36
C ILE A 13 5.85 -1.78 11.25
N TYR A 14 5.46 -2.29 10.09
CA TYR A 14 6.27 -2.26 8.88
C TYR A 14 5.84 -1.07 8.02
N VAL A 15 6.80 -0.18 7.71
CA VAL A 15 6.53 1.12 7.11
C VAL A 15 6.96 1.14 5.64
N ALA A 16 5.99 1.28 4.73
CA ALA A 16 6.25 1.62 3.33
C ALA A 16 6.54 3.12 3.24
N THR A 17 7.80 3.48 3.05
CA THR A 17 8.27 4.86 3.24
C THR A 17 7.70 5.84 2.23
N GLY A 18 7.43 5.41 1.01
CA GLY A 18 6.80 6.24 -0.01
C GLY A 18 5.35 6.62 0.31
N LEU A 19 4.63 5.81 1.10
CA LEU A 19 3.31 6.19 1.61
C LEU A 19 3.45 7.35 2.61
N VAL A 20 4.43 7.29 3.50
CA VAL A 20 4.72 8.36 4.48
C VAL A 20 5.18 9.63 3.78
N ASP A 21 6.00 9.52 2.73
CA ASP A 21 6.46 10.63 1.90
C ASP A 21 5.40 11.17 0.93
N ARG A 22 4.23 10.53 0.83
CA ARG A 22 3.18 10.84 -0.18
C ARG A 22 3.64 10.68 -1.64
N THR A 23 4.74 9.94 -1.88
CA THR A 23 5.20 9.57 -3.22
C THR A 23 4.53 8.30 -3.74
N ALA A 24 3.94 7.51 -2.85
CA ALA A 24 3.05 6.41 -3.15
C ALA A 24 1.69 6.63 -2.48
N LEU A 25 0.64 5.97 -3.00
CA LEU A 25 -0.72 6.10 -2.50
C LEU A 25 -1.27 4.74 -2.05
N PRO A 26 -2.16 4.70 -1.04
CA PRO A 26 -2.79 3.47 -0.57
C PRO A 26 -3.85 3.01 -1.58
N TRP A 27 -3.41 2.34 -2.64
CA TRP A 27 -4.24 2.00 -3.80
C TRP A 27 -5.46 1.16 -3.44
N TRP A 28 -5.35 0.28 -2.45
CA TRP A 28 -6.44 -0.57 -1.96
C TRP A 28 -7.56 0.24 -1.29
N ASP A 29 -7.20 1.27 -0.51
CA ASP A 29 -8.19 2.17 0.10
C ASP A 29 -8.86 3.05 -0.95
N ILE A 30 -8.11 3.52 -1.96
CA ILE A 30 -8.65 4.31 -3.08
C ILE A 30 -9.69 3.50 -3.85
N VAL A 31 -9.37 2.26 -4.23
CA VAL A 31 -10.31 1.37 -4.92
C VAL A 31 -11.50 1.04 -4.03
N GLY A 32 -11.26 0.73 -2.77
CA GLY A 32 -12.31 0.49 -1.78
C GLY A 32 -13.26 1.67 -1.63
N ALA A 33 -12.73 2.89 -1.52
CA ALA A 33 -13.54 4.11 -1.43
C ALA A 33 -14.33 4.38 -2.71
N ALA A 34 -13.72 4.18 -3.88
CA ALA A 34 -14.41 4.33 -5.16
C ALA A 34 -15.64 3.40 -5.23
N VAL A 35 -15.46 2.12 -4.90
CA VAL A 35 -16.56 1.15 -4.86
C VAL A 35 -17.60 1.48 -3.78
N ALA A 36 -17.14 1.90 -2.58
CA ALA A 36 -18.04 2.20 -1.48
C ALA A 36 -18.96 3.41 -1.75
N ARG A 37 -18.42 4.46 -2.37
CA ARG A 37 -19.12 5.75 -2.55
C ARG A 37 -19.97 5.83 -3.82
N ASN A 38 -19.77 4.93 -4.79
CA ASN A 38 -20.44 4.98 -6.08
C ASN A 38 -21.45 3.83 -6.23
N GLN A 39 -22.43 4.01 -7.14
CA GLN A 39 -23.41 2.99 -7.50
C GLN A 39 -23.02 2.17 -8.74
N ARG A 40 -21.97 2.61 -9.41
CA ARG A 40 -21.41 2.01 -10.61
C ARG A 40 -19.92 2.34 -10.68
N ILE A 41 -19.09 1.38 -11.05
CA ILE A 41 -17.66 1.55 -11.19
C ILE A 41 -17.25 1.23 -12.61
N THR A 42 -16.56 2.17 -13.24
CA THR A 42 -15.94 1.98 -14.54
C THR A 42 -14.42 2.02 -14.38
N ALA A 43 -13.72 1.11 -15.05
CA ALA A 43 -12.27 1.08 -15.03
C ALA A 43 -11.74 0.49 -16.35
N ARG A 44 -10.67 1.08 -16.89
CA ARG A 44 -10.05 0.63 -18.14
C ARG A 44 -8.72 -0.07 -17.88
N PHE A 45 -8.60 -1.29 -18.39
CA PHE A 45 -7.42 -2.16 -18.30
C PHE A 45 -6.93 -2.48 -19.71
N GLY A 46 -6.01 -1.68 -20.25
CA GLY A 46 -5.60 -1.78 -21.64
C GLY A 46 -6.79 -1.55 -22.59
N GLU A 47 -7.14 -2.57 -23.38
CA GLU A 47 -8.31 -2.54 -24.27
C GLU A 47 -9.61 -3.04 -23.60
N ARG A 48 -9.53 -3.57 -22.39
CA ARG A 48 -10.67 -4.10 -21.66
C ARG A 48 -11.27 -3.00 -20.77
N ASP A 49 -12.55 -2.73 -20.94
CA ASP A 49 -13.32 -1.89 -20.05
C ASP A 49 -14.14 -2.74 -19.06
N LEU A 50 -14.03 -2.42 -17.79
CA LEU A 50 -14.94 -2.91 -16.76
C LEU A 50 -16.01 -1.87 -16.51
N ASP A 51 -17.25 -2.33 -16.40
CA ASP A 51 -18.41 -1.51 -16.10
C ASP A 51 -19.31 -2.32 -15.16
N LEU A 52 -19.19 -2.05 -13.87
CA LEU A 52 -19.67 -2.91 -12.80
C LEU A 52 -20.72 -2.19 -11.95
N PRO A 53 -21.89 -2.82 -11.68
CA PRO A 53 -22.85 -2.29 -10.72
C PRO A 53 -22.27 -2.35 -9.31
N ALA A 54 -22.55 -1.32 -8.48
CA ALA A 54 -22.09 -1.22 -7.11
C ALA A 54 -23.15 -0.56 -6.20
N ARG A 55 -24.43 -0.88 -6.40
CA ARG A 55 -25.55 -0.32 -5.61
C ARG A 55 -25.76 -1.05 -4.30
N ARG A 56 -25.65 -2.39 -4.32
CA ARG A 56 -25.91 -3.25 -3.17
C ARG A 56 -24.61 -3.84 -2.63
N VAL A 57 -24.58 -4.26 -1.38
CA VAL A 57 -23.39 -4.84 -0.73
C VAL A 57 -22.75 -5.95 -1.56
N ARG A 58 -23.56 -6.90 -2.07
CA ARG A 58 -23.05 -7.98 -2.91
C ARG A 58 -22.45 -7.50 -4.24
N GLU A 59 -23.05 -6.47 -4.84
CA GLU A 59 -22.51 -5.87 -6.07
C GLU A 59 -21.19 -5.15 -5.79
N LYS A 60 -21.09 -4.42 -4.67
CA LYS A 60 -19.84 -3.77 -4.22
C LYS A 60 -18.74 -4.79 -3.98
N GLN A 61 -19.03 -5.88 -3.31
CA GLN A 61 -18.05 -6.95 -3.09
C GLN A 61 -17.57 -7.54 -4.42
N ALA A 62 -18.48 -7.91 -5.31
CA ALA A 62 -18.14 -8.45 -6.62
C ALA A 62 -17.35 -7.45 -7.49
N ALA A 63 -17.71 -6.16 -7.45
CA ALA A 63 -16.99 -5.11 -8.17
C ALA A 63 -15.56 -4.93 -7.60
N LEU A 64 -15.40 -4.91 -6.29
CA LEU A 64 -14.10 -4.81 -5.63
C LEU A 64 -13.20 -6.01 -6.00
N GLU A 65 -13.73 -7.22 -5.90
CA GLU A 65 -13.01 -8.45 -6.26
C GLU A 65 -12.59 -8.46 -7.72
N ALA A 66 -13.49 -8.07 -8.64
CA ALA A 66 -13.18 -8.00 -10.06
C ALA A 66 -12.08 -6.98 -10.39
N ILE A 67 -12.09 -5.81 -9.74
CA ILE A 67 -11.06 -4.78 -9.92
C ILE A 67 -9.73 -5.26 -9.34
N ILE A 68 -9.72 -5.82 -8.14
CA ILE A 68 -8.50 -6.33 -7.49
C ILE A 68 -7.87 -7.43 -8.35
N GLN A 69 -8.68 -8.35 -8.88
CA GLN A 69 -8.19 -9.41 -9.76
C GLN A 69 -7.60 -8.84 -11.06
N ALA A 70 -8.27 -7.87 -11.69
CA ALA A 70 -7.77 -7.24 -12.89
C ALA A 70 -6.48 -6.43 -12.64
N LEU A 71 -6.37 -5.76 -11.49
CA LEU A 71 -5.13 -5.07 -11.07
C LEU A 71 -4.00 -6.07 -10.80
N ALA A 72 -4.32 -7.25 -10.27
CA ALA A 72 -3.34 -8.29 -10.01
C ALA A 72 -2.67 -8.84 -11.28
N ASP A 73 -3.30 -8.72 -12.43
CA ASP A 73 -2.75 -9.14 -13.72
C ASP A 73 -1.90 -8.05 -14.40
N CYS A 74 -1.90 -6.81 -13.89
CA CYS A 74 -1.13 -5.70 -14.42
C CYS A 74 0.29 -5.64 -13.83
N CYS A 75 1.24 -5.05 -14.56
CA CYS A 75 2.51 -4.67 -13.95
C CYS A 75 2.29 -3.54 -12.92
N GLU A 76 3.21 -3.41 -11.97
CA GLU A 76 3.08 -2.48 -10.85
C GLU A 76 2.84 -1.01 -11.27
N ASP A 77 3.51 -0.55 -12.32
CA ASP A 77 3.36 0.83 -12.80
C ASP A 77 2.01 1.06 -13.49
N GLU A 78 1.52 0.08 -14.24
CA GLU A 78 0.19 0.17 -14.86
C GLU A 78 -0.90 0.10 -13.79
N GLN A 79 -0.74 -0.74 -12.78
CA GLN A 79 -1.65 -0.79 -11.63
C GLN A 79 -1.83 0.62 -11.02
N ARG A 80 -0.73 1.33 -10.75
CA ARG A 80 -0.78 2.70 -10.17
C ARG A 80 -1.50 3.68 -11.09
N ARG A 81 -1.24 3.61 -12.40
CA ARG A 81 -1.92 4.46 -13.38
C ARG A 81 -3.42 4.18 -13.46
N ILE A 82 -3.83 2.91 -13.41
CA ILE A 82 -5.24 2.52 -13.40
C ILE A 82 -5.93 3.05 -12.14
N VAL A 83 -5.33 2.85 -10.97
CA VAL A 83 -5.88 3.35 -9.70
C VAL A 83 -6.03 4.87 -9.71
N ALA A 84 -5.05 5.61 -10.24
CA ALA A 84 -5.17 7.06 -10.38
C ALA A 84 -6.35 7.47 -11.29
N ARG A 85 -6.58 6.75 -12.40
CA ARG A 85 -7.75 6.96 -13.27
C ARG A 85 -9.06 6.63 -12.56
N ILE A 86 -9.11 5.54 -11.81
CA ILE A 86 -10.29 5.18 -10.99
C ILE A 86 -10.59 6.30 -9.98
N ALA A 87 -9.58 6.79 -9.26
CA ALA A 87 -9.74 7.89 -8.32
C ALA A 87 -10.36 9.13 -8.99
N ALA A 88 -9.75 9.58 -10.10
CA ALA A 88 -10.20 10.75 -10.84
C ALA A 88 -11.63 10.60 -11.38
N SER A 89 -11.96 9.43 -11.96
CA SER A 89 -13.28 9.18 -12.57
C SER A 89 -14.40 9.03 -11.55
N HIS A 90 -14.09 8.71 -10.29
CA HIS A 90 -15.08 8.42 -9.26
C HIS A 90 -15.04 9.43 -8.10
N GLY A 91 -14.39 10.58 -8.29
CA GLY A 91 -14.39 11.67 -7.32
C GLY A 91 -13.67 11.33 -6.01
N ILE A 92 -12.61 10.52 -6.07
CA ILE A 92 -11.78 10.19 -4.91
C ILE A 92 -10.57 11.13 -4.88
N ASP A 93 -10.48 11.94 -3.84
CA ASP A 93 -9.27 12.70 -3.53
C ASP A 93 -8.25 11.76 -2.84
N ALA A 94 -7.36 11.20 -3.66
CA ALA A 94 -6.38 10.24 -3.20
C ALA A 94 -5.31 10.87 -2.28
N ALA A 95 -5.01 12.17 -2.46
CA ALA A 95 -4.06 12.87 -1.62
C ALA A 95 -4.65 13.13 -0.22
N ALA A 96 -5.85 13.69 -0.15
CA ALA A 96 -6.55 13.88 1.12
C ALA A 96 -6.75 12.54 1.87
N MET A 97 -7.06 11.46 1.14
CA MET A 97 -7.18 10.14 1.74
C MET A 97 -5.85 9.63 2.30
N ALA A 98 -4.73 9.85 1.61
CA ALA A 98 -3.42 9.48 2.12
C ALA A 98 -3.07 10.28 3.39
N ASP A 99 -3.42 11.57 3.43
CA ASP A 99 -3.21 12.42 4.61
C ASP A 99 -4.02 11.96 5.82
N ASP A 100 -5.24 11.48 5.59
CA ASP A 100 -6.12 10.99 6.67
C ASP A 100 -5.71 9.60 7.19
N LEU A 101 -5.22 8.71 6.32
CA LEU A 101 -5.03 7.29 6.64
C LEU A 101 -3.59 6.92 6.98
N ILE A 102 -2.62 7.62 6.42
CA ILE A 102 -1.20 7.26 6.52
C ILE A 102 -0.49 8.21 7.49
N MET A 103 0.22 7.63 8.43
CA MET A 103 1.06 8.38 9.36
C MET A 103 2.05 9.31 8.64
N ASP A 104 2.34 10.44 9.24
CA ASP A 104 3.47 11.29 8.86
C ASP A 104 4.77 10.85 9.58
N TRP A 105 5.90 11.45 9.22
CA TRP A 105 7.19 11.14 9.85
C TRP A 105 7.26 11.51 11.33
N ARG A 106 6.48 12.47 11.79
CA ARG A 106 6.38 12.84 13.21
C ARG A 106 5.71 11.71 13.98
N GLU A 107 4.64 11.14 13.47
CA GLU A 107 3.91 10.03 14.05
C GLU A 107 4.74 8.73 14.06
N VAL A 108 5.50 8.46 12.98
CA VAL A 108 6.46 7.35 12.93
C VAL A 108 7.52 7.48 14.02
N ARG A 109 8.10 8.69 14.22
CA ARG A 109 9.06 8.94 15.30
C ARG A 109 8.44 8.80 16.69
N GLN A 110 7.21 9.26 16.86
CA GLN A 110 6.48 9.13 18.12
C GLN A 110 6.23 7.67 18.47
N LEU A 111 5.85 6.84 17.51
CA LEU A 111 5.70 5.40 17.71
C LEU A 111 7.04 4.74 18.05
N ALA A 112 8.09 5.05 17.33
CA ALA A 112 9.43 4.49 17.55
C ALA A 112 10.00 4.80 18.94
N ALA A 113 9.54 5.86 19.59
CA ALA A 113 9.93 6.22 20.95
C ALA A 113 9.23 5.36 22.03
N ASP A 114 8.19 4.60 21.70
CA ASP A 114 7.50 3.72 22.65
C ASP A 114 8.25 2.39 22.76
N PRO A 115 8.59 1.92 23.98
CA PRO A 115 9.38 0.70 24.17
C PRO A 115 8.68 -0.59 23.70
N LEU A 116 7.37 -0.56 23.49
CA LEU A 116 6.59 -1.68 22.98
C LEU A 116 6.58 -1.73 21.44
N ALA A 117 6.99 -0.65 20.77
CA ALA A 117 6.92 -0.56 19.32
C ALA A 117 8.27 -0.88 18.66
N THR A 118 8.23 -1.75 17.67
CA THR A 118 9.35 -1.96 16.73
C THR A 118 8.94 -1.43 15.36
N ILE A 119 9.82 -0.68 14.70
CA ILE A 119 9.60 -0.22 13.33
C ILE A 119 10.47 -1.04 12.37
N GLY A 120 9.82 -1.68 11.41
CA GLY A 120 10.46 -2.42 10.33
C GLY A 120 10.28 -1.73 8.97
N ALA A 121 11.10 -2.11 7.99
CA ALA A 121 10.98 -1.62 6.61
C ALA A 121 9.99 -2.48 5.81
N HIS A 122 9.34 -1.85 4.80
CA HIS A 122 8.28 -2.48 4.00
C HIS A 122 8.28 -1.97 2.55
N THR A 123 9.45 -1.86 1.93
CA THR A 123 9.68 -1.22 0.63
C THR A 123 9.41 0.31 0.64
N VAL A 124 9.68 0.96 -0.47
CA VAL A 124 9.30 2.36 -0.68
C VAL A 124 7.84 2.43 -1.12
N GLY A 125 7.51 1.82 -2.27
CA GLY A 125 6.23 1.97 -2.95
C GLY A 125 5.18 0.91 -2.61
N HIS A 126 5.44 -0.01 -1.66
CA HIS A 126 4.58 -1.17 -1.39
C HIS A 126 4.33 -2.02 -2.65
N TYR A 127 5.39 -2.28 -3.41
CA TYR A 127 5.33 -3.09 -4.63
C TYR A 127 5.43 -4.58 -4.35
N ALA A 128 4.82 -5.39 -5.21
CA ALA A 128 5.09 -6.82 -5.31
C ALA A 128 6.48 -7.02 -5.93
N LEU A 129 7.49 -7.27 -5.10
CA LEU A 129 8.90 -7.26 -5.50
C LEU A 129 9.21 -8.28 -6.61
N ALA A 130 8.60 -9.47 -6.57
CA ALA A 130 8.76 -10.50 -7.59
C ALA A 130 8.32 -10.03 -9.00
N ARG A 131 7.54 -8.95 -9.10
CA ARG A 131 7.07 -8.36 -10.37
C ARG A 131 7.98 -7.26 -10.91
N LEU A 132 8.98 -6.85 -10.14
CA LEU A 132 9.97 -5.85 -10.53
C LEU A 132 11.21 -6.54 -11.11
N ASP A 133 11.99 -5.80 -11.91
CA ASP A 133 13.35 -6.24 -12.18
C ASP A 133 14.19 -6.27 -10.89
N ALA A 134 15.26 -7.08 -10.89
CA ALA A 134 16.07 -7.30 -9.70
C ALA A 134 16.71 -6.03 -9.14
N ALA A 135 17.10 -5.08 -10.01
CA ALA A 135 17.71 -3.84 -9.58
C ALA A 135 16.69 -2.94 -8.87
N ARG A 136 15.47 -2.85 -9.40
CA ARG A 136 14.37 -2.10 -8.80
C ARG A 136 13.91 -2.73 -7.48
N ALA A 137 13.74 -4.06 -7.44
CA ALA A 137 13.38 -4.77 -6.22
C ALA A 137 14.41 -4.51 -5.10
N ARG A 138 15.70 -4.58 -5.42
CA ARG A 138 16.78 -4.29 -4.48
C ARG A 138 16.74 -2.82 -3.99
N ARG A 139 16.49 -1.87 -4.87
CA ARG A 139 16.32 -0.45 -4.49
C ARG A 139 15.13 -0.28 -3.55
N GLU A 140 13.97 -0.84 -3.84
CA GLU A 140 12.79 -0.78 -2.98
C GLU A 140 13.09 -1.22 -1.54
N MET A 141 13.86 -2.27 -1.36
CA MET A 141 14.27 -2.77 -0.04
C MET A 141 15.31 -1.85 0.63
N SER A 142 16.39 -1.50 -0.07
CA SER A 142 17.50 -0.74 0.51
C SER A 142 17.12 0.72 0.79
N GLU A 143 16.40 1.37 -0.12
CA GLU A 143 16.00 2.77 0.02
C GLU A 143 14.95 2.95 1.12
N SER A 144 14.03 1.99 1.31
CA SER A 144 13.08 2.06 2.42
C SER A 144 13.80 2.05 3.79
N ARG A 145 14.82 1.21 3.96
CA ARG A 145 15.65 1.19 5.16
C ARG A 145 16.44 2.48 5.34
N ALA A 146 17.07 2.96 4.27
CA ALA A 146 17.82 4.22 4.28
C ALA A 146 16.92 5.40 4.64
N ARG A 147 15.70 5.44 4.10
CA ARG A 147 14.73 6.50 4.37
C ARG A 147 14.25 6.52 5.82
N LEU A 148 14.02 5.35 6.43
CA LEU A 148 13.72 5.24 7.87
C LEU A 148 14.85 5.79 8.72
N LYS A 149 16.10 5.51 8.34
CA LYS A 149 17.28 6.05 9.04
C LYS A 149 17.39 7.56 8.90
N GLU A 150 17.23 8.08 7.69
CA GLU A 150 17.31 9.50 7.37
C GLU A 150 16.22 10.30 8.10
N MET A 151 14.95 9.88 7.97
CA MET A 151 13.80 10.68 8.40
C MET A 151 13.43 10.49 9.86
N ALA A 152 13.74 9.34 10.44
CA ALA A 152 13.33 9.00 11.81
C ALA A 152 14.47 8.52 12.72
N GLY A 153 15.70 8.42 12.21
CA GLY A 153 16.85 7.89 12.97
C GLY A 153 16.79 6.39 13.24
N ILE A 154 15.87 5.67 12.58
CA ILE A 154 15.59 4.25 12.83
C ILE A 154 16.49 3.37 11.97
N ASP A 155 17.33 2.55 12.60
CA ASP A 155 18.06 1.47 11.92
C ASP A 155 17.20 0.22 11.88
N ALA A 156 16.29 0.13 10.91
CA ALA A 156 15.36 -0.98 10.79
C ALA A 156 16.09 -2.31 10.55
N ARG A 157 15.93 -3.25 11.49
CA ARG A 157 16.52 -4.60 11.43
C ARG A 157 15.56 -5.65 10.91
N HIS A 158 14.29 -5.31 10.79
CA HIS A 158 13.23 -6.18 10.33
C HIS A 158 12.67 -5.65 9.02
N PHE A 159 12.34 -6.57 8.14
CA PHE A 159 11.70 -6.28 6.86
C PHE A 159 10.51 -7.22 6.66
N ALA A 160 9.40 -6.70 6.17
CA ALA A 160 8.29 -7.49 5.68
C ALA A 160 8.11 -7.27 4.18
N PHE A 161 7.83 -8.36 3.46
CA PHE A 161 7.50 -8.28 2.04
C PHE A 161 6.03 -7.88 1.86
N PRO A 162 5.73 -6.90 0.99
CA PRO A 162 4.35 -6.57 0.66
C PRO A 162 3.56 -7.80 0.19
N TYR A 163 2.29 -7.90 0.64
CA TYR A 163 1.34 -8.96 0.32
C TYR A 163 1.65 -10.36 0.89
N GLY A 164 2.90 -10.68 1.19
CA GLY A 164 3.28 -11.92 1.86
C GLY A 164 2.91 -13.21 1.11
N SER A 165 3.04 -13.23 -0.22
CA SER A 165 2.73 -14.40 -1.05
C SER A 165 3.89 -14.75 -1.99
N PRO A 166 4.01 -16.02 -2.44
CA PRO A 166 5.05 -16.42 -3.40
C PRO A 166 4.97 -15.71 -4.77
N ARG A 167 3.82 -15.09 -5.09
CA ARG A 167 3.65 -14.29 -6.30
C ARG A 167 4.18 -12.86 -6.17
N THR A 168 4.52 -12.44 -4.96
CA THR A 168 4.88 -11.06 -4.63
C THR A 168 6.28 -10.93 -4.06
N ALA A 169 6.84 -12.01 -3.52
CA ALA A 169 8.24 -12.17 -3.14
C ALA A 169 8.61 -13.64 -3.24
N ASP A 170 9.76 -13.98 -3.81
CA ASP A 170 10.24 -15.32 -4.00
C ASP A 170 11.72 -15.48 -3.60
N GLU A 171 12.37 -16.58 -3.98
CA GLU A 171 13.75 -16.89 -3.60
C GLU A 171 14.74 -15.76 -3.94
N ARG A 172 14.50 -15.02 -5.01
CA ARG A 172 15.37 -13.89 -5.44
C ARG A 172 15.41 -12.77 -4.39
N GLU A 173 14.30 -12.50 -3.72
CA GLU A 173 14.19 -11.46 -2.70
C GLU A 173 14.70 -11.92 -1.34
N PHE A 174 14.87 -13.21 -1.11
CA PHE A 174 15.39 -13.77 0.14
C PHE A 174 16.92 -13.97 0.12
N ALA A 175 17.56 -13.91 -1.05
CA ALA A 175 18.99 -14.07 -1.24
C ALA A 175 19.76 -12.76 -1.01
#